data_464f1b0e93658ea48dbf4781e76a508b
#
_entry.id   464f1b0e93658ea48dbf4781e76a508b
#
_cell.length_a   1.000
_cell.length_b   1.000
_cell.length_c   1.000
_cell.angle_alpha   90.00
_cell.angle_beta   90.00
_cell.angle_gamma   90.00
#
_symmetry.space_group_name_H-M   'P 1'
#
loop_
_entity.id
_entity.type
_entity.pdbx_description
1 polymer ?
#
loop_
_entity_poly.entity_id
_entity_poly.type
_entity_poly.pdbx_seq_one_letter_code
_entity_poly.pdbx_strand_id
1 'polypeptide(L)'
;MSTRSGQFVTLKELVMEVGKDAARFFYVMRKSEQHLDFDIELAKSESNDNPVYYIQYAHARICSVFNQMKEKKYAFTKIKNISDLSVLDEPQEISLLSSLAKYPDVIESSAITYEPHQLAYYLKELANYF
;
A
#
# COMPACT_ATOMS: atom_id res chain seq x y z
N MET A 1 -17.86 -12.95 9.18
CA MET A 1 -17.35 -12.82 10.56
C MET A 1 -17.42 -14.18 11.21
N SER A 2 -16.30 -14.67 11.71
CA SER A 2 -16.22 -16.02 12.27
C SER A 2 -16.89 -16.04 13.64
N THR A 3 -17.87 -16.95 13.83
CA THR A 3 -18.59 -17.16 15.08
C THR A 3 -17.92 -18.19 16.00
N ARG A 4 -16.62 -18.41 15.85
CA ARG A 4 -15.91 -19.47 16.60
C ARG A 4 -15.90 -19.29 18.12
N SER A 5 -16.19 -18.09 18.63
CA SER A 5 -16.27 -17.84 20.09
C SER A 5 -17.64 -17.36 20.58
N GLY A 6 -18.67 -17.38 19.74
CA GLY A 6 -20.01 -16.89 20.13
C GLY A 6 -20.11 -15.38 20.35
N GLN A 7 -19.04 -14.62 20.15
CA GLN A 7 -19.04 -13.15 20.24
C GLN A 7 -19.21 -12.55 18.85
N PHE A 8 -20.28 -11.79 18.69
CA PHE A 8 -20.58 -11.06 17.47
C PHE A 8 -19.95 -9.67 17.56
N VAL A 9 -18.89 -9.42 16.78
CA VAL A 9 -18.26 -8.10 16.68
C VAL A 9 -18.94 -7.32 15.57
N THR A 10 -19.49 -6.16 15.90
CA THR A 10 -20.10 -5.26 14.91
C THR A 10 -19.02 -4.57 14.08
N LEU A 11 -19.38 -4.11 12.86
CA LEU A 11 -18.47 -3.31 12.02
C LEU A 11 -18.01 -2.04 12.74
N LYS A 12 -18.89 -1.43 13.55
CA LYS A 12 -18.55 -0.23 14.32
C LYS A 12 -17.47 -0.51 15.36
N GLU A 13 -17.61 -1.60 16.11
CA GLU A 13 -16.60 -2.03 17.09
C GLU A 13 -15.28 -2.35 16.41
N LEU A 14 -15.30 -3.08 15.29
CA LEU A 14 -14.12 -3.37 14.50
C LEU A 14 -13.39 -2.10 14.08
N VAL A 15 -14.11 -1.12 13.50
CA VAL A 15 -13.50 0.15 13.06
C VAL A 15 -12.97 0.97 14.24
N MET A 16 -13.60 0.90 15.41
CA MET A 16 -13.09 1.56 16.61
C MET A 16 -11.81 0.90 17.12
N GLU A 17 -11.65 -0.39 16.92
CA GLU A 17 -10.53 -1.18 17.41
C GLU A 17 -9.30 -1.11 16.51
N VAL A 18 -9.48 -1.28 15.18
CA VAL A 18 -8.37 -1.35 14.21
C VAL A 18 -8.15 -0.04 13.44
N GLY A 19 -9.06 0.91 13.59
CA GLY A 19 -9.08 2.14 12.80
C GLY A 19 -9.75 1.97 11.42
N LYS A 20 -10.20 3.11 10.88
CA LYS A 20 -10.97 3.17 9.62
C LYS A 20 -10.16 2.67 8.42
N ASP A 21 -8.89 3.05 8.34
CA ASP A 21 -8.06 2.77 7.17
C ASP A 21 -7.70 1.29 7.10
N ALA A 22 -7.31 0.69 8.23
CA ALA A 22 -7.05 -0.75 8.30
C ALA A 22 -8.33 -1.56 8.00
N ALA A 23 -9.46 -1.22 8.62
CA ALA A 23 -10.72 -1.92 8.35
C ALA A 23 -11.05 -1.90 6.85
N ARG A 24 -11.06 -0.71 6.22
CA ARG A 24 -11.35 -0.59 4.78
C ARG A 24 -10.39 -1.34 3.90
N PHE A 25 -9.10 -1.25 4.19
CA PHE A 25 -8.06 -1.91 3.39
C PHE A 25 -8.20 -3.44 3.43
N PHE A 26 -8.39 -4.03 4.60
CA PHE A 26 -8.57 -5.48 4.75
C PHE A 26 -9.82 -5.99 4.02
N TYR A 27 -10.91 -5.19 4.02
CA TYR A 27 -12.09 -5.53 3.23
C TYR A 27 -11.81 -5.47 1.73
N VAL A 28 -11.12 -4.42 1.25
CA VAL A 28 -10.82 -4.22 -0.17
C VAL A 28 -9.81 -5.25 -0.70
N MET A 29 -8.93 -5.77 0.14
CA MET A 29 -7.95 -6.78 -0.26
C MET A 29 -8.57 -8.12 -0.69
N ARG A 30 -9.84 -8.37 -0.37
CA ARG A 30 -10.51 -9.63 -0.69
C ARG A 30 -11.35 -9.50 -1.95
N LYS A 31 -11.39 -10.58 -2.73
CA LYS A 31 -12.35 -10.70 -3.83
C LYS A 31 -13.77 -10.78 -3.27
N SER A 32 -14.76 -10.34 -4.05
CA SER A 32 -16.16 -10.30 -3.62
C SER A 32 -16.72 -11.67 -3.25
N GLU A 33 -16.26 -12.72 -3.92
CA GLU A 33 -16.67 -14.12 -3.68
C GLU A 33 -15.89 -14.82 -2.57
N GLN A 34 -14.83 -14.20 -2.06
CA GLN A 34 -14.02 -14.81 -1.00
C GLN A 34 -14.59 -14.53 0.39
N HIS A 35 -14.66 -15.57 1.21
CA HIS A 35 -14.97 -15.38 2.62
C HIS A 35 -13.89 -14.56 3.31
N LEU A 36 -14.29 -13.52 4.05
CA LEU A 36 -13.40 -12.69 4.84
C LEU A 36 -13.36 -13.21 6.28
N ASP A 37 -12.25 -13.83 6.64
CA ASP A 37 -11.87 -14.04 8.03
C ASP A 37 -10.99 -12.86 8.44
N PHE A 38 -11.57 -11.93 9.22
CA PHE A 38 -10.87 -10.70 9.60
C PHE A 38 -10.00 -10.96 10.83
N ASP A 39 -8.68 -10.89 10.64
CA ASP A 39 -7.70 -11.02 11.71
C ASP A 39 -7.47 -9.65 12.36
N ILE A 40 -8.07 -9.46 13.54
CA ILE A 40 -7.99 -8.21 14.31
C ILE A 40 -6.57 -8.00 14.83
N GLU A 41 -5.90 -9.04 15.30
CA GLU A 41 -4.54 -8.93 15.85
C GLU A 41 -3.54 -8.54 14.77
N LEU A 42 -3.65 -9.15 13.58
CA LEU A 42 -2.86 -8.75 12.43
C LEU A 42 -3.12 -7.29 12.04
N ALA A 43 -4.40 -6.87 12.00
CA ALA A 43 -4.77 -5.52 11.62
C ALA A 43 -4.28 -4.44 12.61
N LYS A 44 -4.03 -4.81 13.86
CA LYS A 44 -3.47 -3.93 14.92
C LYS A 44 -1.95 -3.97 14.99
N SER A 45 -1.33 -4.98 14.42
CA SER A 45 0.12 -5.17 14.56
C SER A 45 0.91 -4.10 13.80
N GLU A 46 1.95 -3.58 14.44
CA GLU A 46 2.95 -2.69 13.84
C GLU A 46 4.12 -3.52 13.28
N SER A 47 3.79 -4.44 12.36
CA SER A 47 4.76 -5.35 11.78
C SER A 47 4.66 -5.38 10.25
N ASN A 48 5.70 -5.90 9.60
CA ASN A 48 5.72 -6.07 8.14
C ASN A 48 4.66 -7.06 7.62
N ASP A 49 4.10 -7.90 8.51
CA ASP A 49 3.03 -8.82 8.15
C ASP A 49 1.70 -8.08 7.95
N ASN A 50 1.51 -6.93 8.64
CA ASN A 50 0.35 -6.07 8.45
C ASN A 50 0.50 -5.24 7.16
N PRO A 51 -0.25 -5.53 6.10
CA PRO A 51 -0.08 -4.84 4.81
C PRO A 51 -0.42 -3.35 4.87
N VAL A 52 -1.33 -2.94 5.75
CA VAL A 52 -1.66 -1.52 5.94
C VAL A 52 -0.50 -0.77 6.56
N TYR A 53 0.02 -1.31 7.67
CA TYR A 53 1.17 -0.73 8.36
C TYR A 53 2.38 -0.64 7.42
N TYR A 54 2.64 -1.72 6.67
CA TYR A 54 3.78 -1.78 5.76
C TYR A 54 3.73 -0.70 4.67
N ILE A 55 2.56 -0.51 4.04
CA ILE A 55 2.36 0.53 3.01
C ILE A 55 2.48 1.93 3.62
N GLN A 56 1.86 2.16 4.79
CA GLN A 56 1.95 3.45 5.49
C GLN A 56 3.38 3.75 5.93
N TYR A 57 4.11 2.74 6.39
CA TYR A 57 5.51 2.88 6.77
C TYR A 57 6.39 3.24 5.57
N ALA A 58 6.22 2.58 4.42
CA ALA A 58 6.93 2.93 3.18
C ALA A 58 6.66 4.39 2.78
N HIS A 59 5.40 4.82 2.82
CA HIS A 59 5.03 6.23 2.56
C HIS A 59 5.68 7.20 3.55
N ALA A 60 5.68 6.87 4.84
CA ALA A 60 6.31 7.71 5.87
C ALA A 60 7.82 7.85 5.64
N ARG A 61 8.50 6.77 5.22
CA ARG A 61 9.93 6.81 4.84
C ARG A 61 10.17 7.75 3.66
N ILE A 62 9.37 7.68 2.61
CA ILE A 62 9.46 8.59 1.46
C ILE A 62 9.30 10.04 1.90
N CYS A 63 8.29 10.33 2.72
CA CYS A 63 8.07 11.67 3.27
C CYS A 63 9.27 12.14 4.12
N SER A 64 9.88 11.24 4.90
CA SER A 64 11.07 11.54 5.69
C SER A 64 12.27 11.91 4.82
N VAL A 65 12.48 11.21 3.70
CA VAL A 65 13.54 11.54 2.74
C VAL A 65 13.34 12.95 2.19
N PHE A 66 12.12 13.30 1.76
CA PHE A 66 11.85 14.66 1.27
C PHE A 66 12.04 15.74 2.35
N ASN A 67 11.70 15.45 3.59
CA ASN A 67 11.93 16.40 4.70
C ASN A 67 13.43 16.59 4.94
N GLN A 68 14.22 15.52 4.97
CA GLN A 68 15.69 15.61 5.10
C GLN A 68 16.32 16.38 3.95
N MET A 69 15.83 16.21 2.72
CA MET A 69 16.30 17.00 1.57
C MET A 69 16.07 18.49 1.80
N LYS A 70 14.89 18.87 2.31
CA LYS A 70 14.57 20.27 2.64
C LYS A 70 15.49 20.83 3.72
N GLU A 71 15.69 20.07 4.81
CA GLU A 71 16.57 20.46 5.92
C GLU A 71 18.02 20.67 5.47
N LYS A 72 18.51 19.77 4.62
CA LYS A 72 19.84 19.86 4.03
C LYS A 72 19.96 20.84 2.87
N LYS A 73 18.86 21.54 2.54
CA LYS A 73 18.77 22.52 1.42
C LYS A 73 19.15 21.92 0.06
N TYR A 74 18.92 20.62 -0.15
CA TYR A 74 19.05 20.04 -1.48
C TYR A 74 17.91 20.56 -2.38
N ALA A 75 18.29 21.10 -3.54
CA ALA A 75 17.30 21.52 -4.53
C ALA A 75 16.67 20.31 -5.20
N PHE A 76 15.34 20.24 -5.17
CA PHE A 76 14.62 19.28 -5.99
C PHE A 76 14.61 19.76 -7.44
N THR A 77 15.34 19.10 -8.29
CA THR A 77 15.33 19.38 -9.72
C THR A 77 14.29 18.49 -10.41
N LYS A 78 13.30 19.10 -11.02
CA LYS A 78 12.34 18.33 -11.84
C LYS A 78 13.07 17.72 -13.03
N ILE A 79 12.84 16.44 -13.26
CA ILE A 79 13.26 15.75 -14.48
C ILE A 79 12.58 16.43 -15.65
N LYS A 80 13.36 16.91 -16.62
CA LYS A 80 12.87 17.63 -17.80
C LYS A 80 12.83 16.75 -19.05
N ASN A 81 13.75 15.80 -19.12
CA ASN A 81 13.90 14.92 -20.26
C ASN A 81 14.05 13.47 -19.80
N ILE A 82 13.63 12.54 -20.65
CA ILE A 82 13.79 11.10 -20.41
C ILE A 82 15.27 10.73 -20.27
N SER A 83 16.17 11.41 -20.99
CA SER A 83 17.62 11.23 -20.87
C SER A 83 18.16 11.49 -19.48
N ASP A 84 17.48 12.28 -18.65
CA ASP A 84 17.89 12.57 -17.28
C ASP A 84 17.73 11.31 -16.38
N LEU A 85 16.96 10.32 -16.83
CA LEU A 85 16.76 9.04 -16.15
C LEU A 85 17.87 8.02 -16.46
N SER A 86 18.74 8.29 -17.42
CA SER A 86 19.83 7.36 -17.82
C SER A 86 20.84 7.08 -16.72
N VAL A 87 20.85 7.88 -15.65
CA VAL A 87 21.68 7.69 -14.46
C VAL A 87 21.12 6.66 -13.48
N LEU A 88 19.86 6.25 -13.67
CA LEU A 88 19.16 5.25 -12.85
C LEU A 88 19.36 3.88 -13.52
N ASP A 89 20.51 3.25 -13.26
CA ASP A 89 20.92 2.00 -13.90
C ASP A 89 21.06 0.83 -12.92
N GLU A 90 20.89 1.08 -11.63
CA GLU A 90 20.88 0.02 -10.63
C GLU A 90 19.63 -0.88 -10.75
N PRO A 91 19.75 -2.22 -10.56
CA PRO A 91 18.63 -3.15 -10.70
C PRO A 91 17.39 -2.78 -9.86
N GLN A 92 17.61 -2.23 -8.66
CA GLN A 92 16.54 -1.81 -7.76
C GLN A 92 15.78 -0.59 -8.30
N GLU A 93 16.52 0.36 -8.90
CA GLU A 93 15.94 1.56 -9.53
C GLU A 93 15.11 1.17 -10.75
N ILE A 94 15.63 0.29 -11.59
CA ILE A 94 14.92 -0.23 -12.78
C ILE A 94 13.65 -0.98 -12.36
N SER A 95 13.72 -1.79 -11.30
CA SER A 95 12.58 -2.53 -10.78
C SER A 95 11.49 -1.60 -10.26
N LEU A 96 11.88 -0.55 -9.51
CA LEU A 96 10.95 0.46 -9.02
C LEU A 96 10.29 1.22 -10.18
N LEU A 97 11.07 1.69 -11.16
CA LEU A 97 10.54 2.39 -12.34
C LEU A 97 9.58 1.51 -13.14
N SER A 98 9.92 0.23 -13.33
CA SER A 98 9.08 -0.74 -14.02
C SER A 98 7.77 -1.00 -13.26
N SER A 99 7.81 -1.04 -11.94
CA SER A 99 6.62 -1.16 -11.11
C SER A 99 5.75 0.10 -11.21
N LEU A 100 6.34 1.29 -11.13
CA LEU A 100 5.61 2.55 -11.28
C LEU A 100 4.93 2.68 -12.65
N ALA A 101 5.57 2.20 -13.72
CA ALA A 101 5.02 2.24 -15.07
C ALA A 101 3.74 1.41 -15.22
N LYS A 102 3.54 0.37 -14.40
CA LYS A 102 2.33 -0.47 -14.40
C LYS A 102 1.10 0.21 -13.78
N TYR A 103 1.28 1.32 -13.06
CA TYR A 103 0.20 1.94 -12.29
C TYR A 103 -1.05 2.27 -13.10
N PRO A 104 -0.95 2.91 -14.30
CA PRO A 104 -2.14 3.19 -15.12
C PRO A 104 -2.92 1.93 -15.50
N ASP A 105 -2.22 0.87 -15.90
CA ASP A 105 -2.84 -0.41 -16.32
C ASP A 105 -3.55 -1.08 -15.14
N VAL A 106 -2.97 -1.02 -13.93
CA VAL A 106 -3.58 -1.56 -12.72
C VAL A 106 -4.87 -0.81 -12.38
N ILE A 107 -4.87 0.51 -12.49
CA ILE A 107 -6.09 1.33 -12.25
C ILE A 107 -7.16 0.99 -13.26
N GLU A 108 -6.82 0.94 -14.55
CA GLU A 108 -7.77 0.64 -15.63
C GLU A 108 -8.35 -0.77 -15.46
N SER A 109 -7.48 -1.77 -15.26
CA SER A 109 -7.90 -3.15 -15.01
C SER A 109 -8.83 -3.26 -13.81
N SER A 110 -8.42 -2.69 -12.66
CA SER A 110 -9.22 -2.73 -11.44
C SER A 110 -10.61 -2.10 -11.62
N ALA A 111 -10.70 -1.04 -12.41
CA ALA A 111 -11.97 -0.37 -12.70
C ALA A 111 -12.86 -1.19 -13.64
N ILE A 112 -12.30 -1.73 -14.73
CA ILE A 112 -13.05 -2.50 -15.73
C ILE A 112 -13.58 -3.81 -15.13
N THR A 113 -12.75 -4.49 -14.32
CA THR A 113 -13.12 -5.79 -13.73
C THR A 113 -13.89 -5.67 -12.41
N TYR A 114 -14.03 -4.45 -11.87
CA TYR A 114 -14.60 -4.21 -10.51
C TYR A 114 -13.82 -4.95 -9.41
N GLU A 115 -12.50 -5.04 -9.55
CA GLU A 115 -11.62 -5.77 -8.65
C GLU A 115 -10.62 -4.84 -7.94
N PRO A 116 -11.06 -4.02 -6.99
CA PRO A 116 -10.20 -3.05 -6.31
C PRO A 116 -9.06 -3.68 -5.49
N HIS A 117 -9.14 -4.97 -5.18
CA HIS A 117 -8.07 -5.72 -4.52
C HIS A 117 -6.76 -5.74 -5.34
N GLN A 118 -6.84 -5.64 -6.69
CA GLN A 118 -5.66 -5.56 -7.55
C GLN A 118 -4.79 -4.34 -7.19
N LEU A 119 -5.43 -3.19 -6.90
CA LEU A 119 -4.71 -1.99 -6.46
C LEU A 119 -4.08 -2.18 -5.09
N ALA A 120 -4.75 -2.84 -4.16
CA ALA A 120 -4.20 -3.11 -2.83
C ALA A 120 -2.96 -4.01 -2.90
N TYR A 121 -2.99 -5.04 -3.73
CA TYR A 121 -1.81 -5.90 -3.98
C TYR A 121 -0.68 -5.15 -4.66
N TYR A 122 -1.00 -4.35 -5.67
CA TYR A 122 -0.01 -3.50 -6.34
C TYR A 122 0.70 -2.56 -5.35
N LEU A 123 -0.03 -1.90 -4.46
CA LEU A 123 0.56 -1.02 -3.46
C LEU A 123 1.46 -1.76 -2.47
N LYS A 124 1.08 -2.98 -2.07
CA LYS A 124 1.93 -3.82 -1.23
C LYS A 124 3.22 -4.22 -1.95
N GLU A 125 3.13 -4.60 -3.23
CA GLU A 125 4.29 -4.92 -4.06
C GLU A 125 5.19 -3.69 -4.25
N LEU A 126 4.61 -2.54 -4.56
CA LEU A 126 5.34 -1.28 -4.73
C LEU A 126 6.11 -0.90 -3.45
N ALA A 127 5.51 -1.09 -2.28
CA ALA A 127 6.16 -0.82 -1.00
C ALA A 127 7.41 -1.68 -0.75
N ASN A 128 7.49 -2.87 -1.35
CA ASN A 128 8.67 -3.75 -1.22
C ASN A 128 9.90 -3.19 -1.93
N TYR A 129 9.74 -2.31 -2.93
CA TYR A 129 10.86 -1.69 -3.65
C TYR A 129 11.43 -0.49 -2.88
N PHE A 130 10.84 -0.12 -1.77
CA PHE A 130 11.20 1.05 -0.98
C PHE A 130 11.63 0.70 0.45
#